data_553d9e2aab603653020f7f18a659b92e
#
_entry.id   553d9e2aab603653020f7f18a659b92e
#
_cell.length_a   1.000
_cell.length_b   1.000
_cell.length_c   1.000
_cell.angle_alpha   90.00
_cell.angle_beta   90.00
_cell.angle_gamma   90.00
#
_symmetry.space_group_name_H-M   'P 1'
#
loop_
_entity.id
_entity.type
_entity.pdbx_description
1 polymer ?
#
loop_
_entity_poly.entity_id
_entity_poly.type
_entity_poly.pdbx_seq_one_letter_code
_entity_poly.pdbx_strand_id
1 'polypeptide(L)'
;MSHGRDIGYELQSSLLVDAASGLPVAPLAQTLTDSAGCHSTLKDDTSAPQTHMDALTTDITRLEALDIGKTLVHIIDREGDSIAYMWELSVQGLRWLIRGKEGHRVQYKGETQKLGEVADGLEFTVRAEVDYKGRKAGLAISEAPVIITRVARPKRSDKETGRRIKAQPGHSLTVRLVVAQLSDNEGRVLGRWTLLTNVEDKLCGEERAQWYYWRWSIESFFKLIKGAGHNVEAWLQHSAVLRRLLIVSMACVLAWRLQRAEGEENARARQWICRLSGRQQKRSRRESTPSLLAGLAILLNTLKLLSEYPRRTDPAGSKSPVPVRRCVDTYVRGWDAFITFL
;
A
#
# COMPACT_ATOMS: atom_id res chain seq x y z
N MET A 1 18.87 -4.35 7.08
CA MET A 1 19.07 -5.38 8.13
C MET A 1 19.31 -4.65 9.42
N SER A 2 18.39 -4.78 10.37
CA SER A 2 18.57 -4.24 11.71
C SER A 2 19.60 -5.10 12.44
N HIS A 3 20.57 -4.47 13.10
CA HIS A 3 21.44 -5.16 14.02
C HIS A 3 20.65 -5.53 15.28
N GLY A 4 20.89 -6.71 15.87
CA GLY A 4 20.17 -7.18 17.08
C GLY A 4 20.33 -6.29 18.33
N ARG A 5 20.87 -5.09 18.18
CA ARG A 5 20.98 -4.03 19.19
C ARG A 5 20.18 -2.77 18.84
N ASP A 6 19.53 -2.75 17.68
CA ASP A 6 18.71 -1.60 17.28
C ASP A 6 17.41 -1.63 18.10
N ILE A 7 17.23 -0.63 18.93
CA ILE A 7 15.98 -0.40 19.67
C ILE A 7 15.08 0.41 18.74
N GLY A 8 13.99 -0.20 18.28
CA GLY A 8 13.08 0.48 17.37
C GLY A 8 11.76 -0.29 17.20
N TYR A 9 10.88 0.32 16.43
CA TYR A 9 9.61 -0.29 16.02
C TYR A 9 9.73 -0.85 14.62
N GLU A 10 9.15 -2.02 14.41
CA GLU A 10 8.84 -2.50 13.07
C GLU A 10 7.44 -2.01 12.69
N LEU A 11 7.34 -1.26 11.59
CA LEU A 11 6.07 -0.76 11.08
C LEU A 11 5.61 -1.61 9.91
N GLN A 12 4.48 -2.30 10.10
CA GLN A 12 3.71 -2.92 9.04
C GLN A 12 2.54 -2.03 8.65
N SER A 13 2.27 -1.90 7.36
CA SER A 13 1.20 -1.04 6.84
C SER A 13 0.42 -1.75 5.75
N SER A 14 -0.90 -1.66 5.81
CA SER A 14 -1.79 -2.08 4.73
C SER A 14 -2.39 -0.85 4.05
N LEU A 15 -2.22 -0.75 2.76
CA LEU A 15 -2.70 0.36 1.93
C LEU A 15 -3.78 -0.17 0.97
N LEU A 16 -4.99 0.37 1.07
CA LEU A 16 -6.04 0.10 0.11
C LEU A 16 -5.80 0.91 -1.16
N VAL A 17 -5.85 0.22 -2.29
CA VAL A 17 -5.65 0.79 -3.63
C VAL A 17 -6.85 0.41 -4.48
N ASP A 18 -7.36 1.35 -5.25
CA ASP A 18 -8.45 1.10 -6.21
C ASP A 18 -7.97 0.23 -7.36
N ALA A 19 -8.69 -0.86 -7.60
CA ALA A 19 -8.30 -1.89 -8.57
C ALA A 19 -8.40 -1.45 -10.04
N ALA A 20 -9.12 -0.37 -10.32
CA ALA A 20 -9.26 0.15 -11.70
C ALA A 20 -8.23 1.23 -12.01
N SER A 21 -7.94 2.11 -11.06
CA SER A 21 -7.11 3.30 -11.27
C SER A 21 -5.71 3.21 -10.67
N GLY A 22 -5.47 2.29 -9.74
CA GLY A 22 -4.23 2.24 -8.95
C GLY A 22 -4.06 3.41 -7.98
N LEU A 23 -5.13 4.18 -7.73
CA LEU A 23 -5.10 5.28 -6.79
C LEU A 23 -5.17 4.75 -5.35
N PRO A 24 -4.35 5.27 -4.44
CA PRO A 24 -4.47 4.93 -3.03
C PRO A 24 -5.80 5.48 -2.49
N VAL A 25 -6.54 4.66 -1.77
CA VAL A 25 -7.84 5.00 -1.18
C VAL A 25 -7.67 5.35 0.29
N ALA A 26 -7.09 4.45 1.08
CA ALA A 26 -6.91 4.64 2.51
C ALA A 26 -5.77 3.78 3.06
N PRO A 27 -5.06 4.21 4.13
CA PRO A 27 -4.29 3.32 4.97
C PRO A 27 -5.28 2.54 5.85
N LEU A 28 -5.37 1.22 5.68
CA LEU A 28 -6.34 0.40 6.41
C LEU A 28 -5.81 -0.07 7.77
N ALA A 29 -4.56 -0.51 7.81
CA ALA A 29 -3.92 -0.97 9.04
C ALA A 29 -2.52 -0.40 9.16
N GLN A 30 -2.18 0.00 10.37
CA GLN A 30 -0.84 0.41 10.78
C GLN A 30 -0.52 -0.37 12.06
N THR A 31 0.46 -1.25 11.99
CA THR A 31 0.83 -2.11 13.10
C THR A 31 2.31 -1.88 13.44
N LEU A 32 2.55 -1.49 14.68
CA LEU A 32 3.88 -1.32 15.25
C LEU A 32 4.20 -2.52 16.14
N THR A 33 5.33 -3.15 15.90
CA THR A 33 5.81 -4.27 16.71
C THR A 33 7.12 -3.89 17.39
N ASP A 34 7.23 -4.17 18.68
CA ASP A 34 8.45 -4.03 19.45
C ASP A 34 8.66 -5.27 20.35
N SER A 35 9.62 -5.19 21.27
CA SER A 35 9.91 -6.28 22.24
C SER A 35 8.80 -6.49 23.27
N ALA A 36 7.95 -5.48 23.50
CA ALA A 36 6.86 -5.52 24.49
C ALA A 36 5.58 -6.07 23.90
N GLY A 37 5.36 -5.92 22.59
CA GLY A 37 4.13 -6.39 21.96
C GLY A 37 3.87 -5.83 20.56
N CYS A 38 2.61 -5.92 20.19
CA CYS A 38 2.11 -5.48 18.89
C CYS A 38 0.96 -4.51 19.10
N HIS A 39 1.10 -3.30 18.57
CA HIS A 39 0.16 -2.20 18.68
C HIS A 39 -0.42 -1.89 17.31
N SER A 40 -1.74 -1.98 17.16
CA SER A 40 -2.41 -1.82 15.86
C SER A 40 -3.48 -0.75 15.89
N THR A 41 -3.68 -0.07 14.76
CA THR A 41 -4.81 0.86 14.57
C THR A 41 -6.17 0.15 14.48
N LEU A 42 -6.17 -1.18 14.28
CA LEU A 42 -7.39 -1.98 14.14
C LEU A 42 -7.87 -2.58 15.46
N LYS A 43 -7.01 -2.73 16.46
CA LYS A 43 -7.36 -3.36 17.74
C LYS A 43 -6.32 -3.02 18.81
N ASP A 44 -6.75 -3.11 20.07
CA ASP A 44 -5.90 -2.98 21.24
C ASP A 44 -4.73 -3.97 21.27
N ASP A 45 -3.76 -3.66 22.09
CA ASP A 45 -2.50 -4.34 22.23
C ASP A 45 -2.62 -5.86 22.36
N THR A 46 -1.76 -6.55 21.64
CA THR A 46 -1.67 -8.03 21.70
C THR A 46 -0.22 -8.42 21.97
N SER A 47 -0.03 -9.66 22.42
CA SER A 47 1.31 -10.23 22.56
C SER A 47 2.06 -10.16 21.23
N ALA A 48 3.37 -9.96 21.29
CA ALA A 48 4.22 -9.93 20.12
C ALA A 48 4.04 -11.18 19.26
N PRO A 49 3.88 -11.04 17.93
CA PRO A 49 3.77 -12.18 17.02
C PRO A 49 5.10 -12.94 16.99
N GLN A 50 5.02 -14.27 16.82
CA GLN A 50 6.24 -15.07 16.72
C GLN A 50 7.04 -14.81 15.44
N THR A 51 6.35 -14.39 14.39
CA THR A 51 6.96 -14.05 13.10
C THR A 51 6.23 -12.85 12.48
N HIS A 52 6.94 -12.14 11.59
CA HIS A 52 6.35 -11.08 10.77
C HIS A 52 5.10 -11.55 9.99
N MET A 53 5.09 -12.81 9.51
CA MET A 53 3.96 -13.39 8.80
C MET A 53 2.72 -13.59 9.70
N ASP A 54 2.91 -13.81 11.00
CA ASP A 54 1.78 -13.93 11.93
C ASP A 54 1.08 -12.59 12.13
N ALA A 55 1.86 -11.50 12.18
CA ALA A 55 1.31 -10.15 12.21
C ALA A 55 0.52 -9.85 10.93
N LEU A 56 1.06 -10.21 9.77
CA LEU A 56 0.41 -10.01 8.48
C LEU A 56 -0.92 -10.79 8.37
N THR A 57 -0.94 -12.07 8.78
CA THR A 57 -2.18 -12.86 8.81
C THR A 57 -3.23 -12.22 9.71
N THR A 58 -2.81 -11.78 10.89
CA THR A 58 -3.70 -11.12 11.85
C THR A 58 -4.31 -9.85 11.27
N ASP A 59 -3.51 -9.01 10.63
CA ASP A 59 -3.99 -7.79 10.00
C ASP A 59 -4.95 -8.08 8.83
N ILE A 60 -4.64 -9.05 7.98
CA ILE A 60 -5.51 -9.47 6.88
C ILE A 60 -6.87 -9.95 7.41
N THR A 61 -6.88 -10.83 8.42
CA THR A 61 -8.13 -11.31 9.02
C THR A 61 -8.98 -10.17 9.59
N ARG A 62 -8.34 -9.19 10.23
CA ARG A 62 -9.03 -8.01 10.76
C ARG A 62 -9.57 -7.10 9.66
N LEU A 63 -8.83 -6.94 8.56
CA LEU A 63 -9.26 -6.14 7.42
C LEU A 63 -10.49 -6.76 6.74
N GLU A 64 -10.51 -8.06 6.56
CA GLU A 64 -11.68 -8.77 6.02
C GLU A 64 -12.90 -8.62 6.94
N ALA A 65 -12.70 -8.64 8.25
CA ALA A 65 -13.77 -8.46 9.23
C ALA A 65 -14.38 -7.03 9.23
N LEU A 66 -13.74 -6.05 8.60
CA LEU A 66 -14.32 -4.70 8.44
C LEU A 66 -15.49 -4.66 7.46
N ASP A 67 -15.64 -5.67 6.62
CA ASP A 67 -16.68 -5.79 5.58
C ASP A 67 -16.93 -4.46 4.84
N ILE A 68 -15.92 -4.00 4.13
CA ILE A 68 -15.99 -2.72 3.38
C ILE A 68 -16.90 -2.79 2.13
N GLY A 69 -17.68 -3.85 1.98
CA GLY A 69 -18.61 -4.06 0.85
C GLY A 69 -17.91 -4.23 -0.50
N LYS A 70 -16.64 -4.59 -0.51
CA LYS A 70 -15.83 -4.83 -1.70
C LYS A 70 -15.00 -6.10 -1.54
N THR A 71 -14.74 -6.76 -2.65
CA THR A 71 -13.82 -7.89 -2.66
C THR A 71 -12.40 -7.39 -2.56
N LEU A 72 -11.66 -7.83 -1.54
CA LEU A 72 -10.26 -7.53 -1.37
C LEU A 72 -9.38 -8.56 -2.10
N VAL A 73 -8.25 -8.10 -2.62
CA VAL A 73 -7.16 -8.95 -3.10
C VAL A 73 -5.89 -8.54 -2.36
N HIS A 74 -5.35 -9.45 -1.55
CA HIS A 74 -4.15 -9.20 -0.76
C HIS A 74 -2.89 -9.37 -1.61
N ILE A 75 -2.19 -8.27 -1.87
CA ILE A 75 -0.98 -8.27 -2.69
C ILE A 75 0.23 -8.27 -1.77
N ILE A 76 1.04 -9.34 -1.85
CA ILE A 76 2.13 -9.58 -0.91
C ILE A 76 3.42 -9.84 -1.68
N ASP A 77 4.55 -9.37 -1.15
CA ASP A 77 5.86 -9.61 -1.76
C ASP A 77 6.35 -11.04 -1.51
N ARG A 78 7.59 -11.31 -1.87
CA ARG A 78 8.28 -12.61 -1.77
C ARG A 78 8.28 -13.24 -0.37
N GLU A 79 8.06 -12.47 0.66
CA GLU A 79 7.91 -12.99 2.03
C GLU A 79 6.66 -13.87 2.16
N GLY A 80 5.58 -13.53 1.46
CA GLY A 80 4.35 -14.32 1.39
C GLY A 80 4.48 -15.64 0.64
N ASP A 81 5.59 -15.93 -0.05
CA ASP A 81 5.81 -17.20 -0.75
C ASP A 81 6.15 -18.33 0.23
N SER A 82 5.16 -18.65 1.05
CA SER A 82 5.12 -19.77 1.97
C SER A 82 3.88 -20.60 1.69
N ILE A 83 4.04 -21.90 1.44
CA ILE A 83 2.91 -22.76 1.12
C ILE A 83 1.89 -22.83 2.28
N ALA A 84 2.36 -22.86 3.53
CA ALA A 84 1.48 -22.85 4.69
C ALA A 84 0.62 -21.59 4.72
N TYR A 85 1.21 -20.45 4.41
CA TYR A 85 0.52 -19.18 4.35
C TYR A 85 -0.51 -19.11 3.22
N MET A 86 -0.14 -19.56 2.03
CA MET A 86 -1.05 -19.63 0.89
C MET A 86 -2.25 -20.55 1.17
N TRP A 87 -2.05 -21.68 1.87
CA TRP A 87 -3.13 -22.55 2.31
C TRP A 87 -4.05 -21.86 3.31
N GLU A 88 -3.47 -21.20 4.29
CA GLU A 88 -4.22 -20.48 5.32
C GLU A 88 -5.15 -19.43 4.70
N LEU A 89 -4.64 -18.62 3.79
CA LEU A 89 -5.45 -17.64 3.06
C LEU A 89 -6.51 -18.33 2.17
N SER A 90 -6.16 -19.40 1.49
CA SER A 90 -7.07 -20.10 0.58
C SER A 90 -8.20 -20.83 1.32
N VAL A 91 -7.92 -21.45 2.46
CA VAL A 91 -8.94 -22.11 3.32
C VAL A 91 -9.93 -21.10 3.87
N GLN A 92 -9.49 -19.89 4.15
CA GLN A 92 -10.36 -18.79 4.58
C GLN A 92 -11.15 -18.16 3.41
N GLY A 93 -10.97 -18.62 2.17
CA GLY A 93 -11.63 -18.07 1.00
C GLY A 93 -11.07 -16.71 0.56
N LEU A 94 -9.94 -16.30 1.10
CA LEU A 94 -9.32 -15.01 0.81
C LEU A 94 -8.62 -15.03 -0.56
N ARG A 95 -8.70 -13.91 -1.26
CA ARG A 95 -8.03 -13.75 -2.56
C ARG A 95 -6.67 -13.09 -2.36
N TRP A 96 -5.66 -13.64 -3.02
CA TRP A 96 -4.30 -13.18 -2.87
C TRP A 96 -3.52 -13.20 -4.18
N LEU A 97 -2.50 -12.33 -4.25
CA LEU A 97 -1.52 -12.23 -5.32
C LEU A 97 -0.14 -12.11 -4.66
N ILE A 98 0.67 -13.15 -4.77
CA ILE A 98 1.95 -13.26 -4.06
C ILE A 98 3.09 -13.38 -5.07
N ARG A 99 4.17 -12.65 -4.87
CA ARG A 99 5.37 -12.80 -5.67
C ARG A 99 6.08 -14.10 -5.30
N GLY A 100 6.16 -15.02 -6.27
CA GLY A 100 6.82 -16.31 -6.13
C GLY A 100 8.34 -16.20 -6.17
N LYS A 101 9.01 -17.15 -5.51
CA LYS A 101 10.46 -17.36 -5.59
C LYS A 101 10.75 -18.33 -6.72
N GLU A 102 11.45 -17.88 -7.73
CA GLU A 102 11.73 -18.66 -8.97
C GLU A 102 12.41 -20.00 -8.73
N GLY A 103 13.15 -20.15 -7.63
CA GLY A 103 13.77 -21.41 -7.22
C GLY A 103 12.82 -22.44 -6.59
N HIS A 104 11.57 -22.08 -6.28
CA HIS A 104 10.61 -23.02 -5.73
C HIS A 104 10.06 -23.96 -6.80
N ARG A 105 9.84 -25.22 -6.41
CA ARG A 105 9.32 -26.26 -7.31
C ARG A 105 7.80 -26.24 -7.35
N VAL A 106 7.24 -26.45 -8.54
CA VAL A 106 5.81 -26.60 -8.83
C VAL A 106 5.62 -27.73 -9.81
N GLN A 107 4.42 -28.30 -9.91
CA GLN A 107 4.03 -29.18 -10.99
C GLN A 107 3.44 -28.36 -12.13
N TYR A 108 3.95 -28.56 -13.32
CA TYR A 108 3.48 -27.98 -14.57
C TYR A 108 3.44 -29.02 -15.66
N LYS A 109 2.31 -29.21 -16.32
CA LYS A 109 2.09 -30.26 -17.37
C LYS A 109 2.51 -31.67 -16.94
N GLY A 110 2.31 -32.01 -15.65
CA GLY A 110 2.64 -33.30 -15.08
C GLY A 110 4.08 -33.45 -14.57
N GLU A 111 4.96 -32.49 -14.84
CA GLU A 111 6.36 -32.52 -14.44
C GLU A 111 6.65 -31.56 -13.29
N THR A 112 7.63 -31.93 -12.45
CA THR A 112 8.09 -31.06 -11.35
C THR A 112 9.27 -30.23 -11.83
N GLN A 113 9.04 -28.91 -11.96
CA GLN A 113 10.01 -27.94 -12.44
C GLN A 113 10.17 -26.79 -11.43
N LYS A 114 11.23 -26.00 -11.56
CA LYS A 114 11.30 -24.73 -10.81
C LYS A 114 10.35 -23.71 -11.44
N LEU A 115 9.80 -22.84 -10.60
CA LEU A 115 8.89 -21.78 -11.05
C LEU A 115 9.52 -20.88 -12.12
N GLY A 116 10.83 -20.58 -11.99
CA GLY A 116 11.59 -19.84 -12.99
C GLY A 116 11.73 -20.57 -14.32
N GLU A 117 11.95 -21.89 -14.30
CA GLU A 117 12.04 -22.72 -15.51
C GLU A 117 10.70 -22.78 -16.25
N VAL A 118 9.59 -22.90 -15.50
CA VAL A 118 8.24 -22.78 -16.09
C VAL A 118 8.07 -21.40 -16.72
N ALA A 119 8.43 -20.33 -16.02
CA ALA A 119 8.31 -18.96 -16.51
C ALA A 119 9.14 -18.71 -17.78
N ASP A 120 10.33 -19.29 -17.89
CA ASP A 120 11.20 -19.19 -19.06
C ASP A 120 10.63 -19.92 -20.30
N GLY A 121 9.87 -20.98 -20.07
CA GLY A 121 9.24 -21.79 -21.13
C GLY A 121 7.89 -21.26 -21.60
N LEU A 122 7.37 -20.16 -21.05
CA LEU A 122 6.09 -19.60 -21.47
C LEU A 122 6.24 -18.64 -22.65
N GLU A 123 5.23 -18.63 -23.51
CA GLU A 123 5.12 -17.64 -24.58
C GLU A 123 4.55 -16.34 -24.06
N PHE A 124 5.22 -15.23 -24.35
CA PHE A 124 4.83 -13.90 -23.90
C PHE A 124 4.07 -13.15 -24.97
N THR A 125 2.99 -12.50 -24.57
CA THR A 125 2.24 -11.57 -25.41
C THR A 125 2.40 -10.14 -24.87
N VAL A 126 2.88 -9.23 -25.72
CA VAL A 126 2.95 -7.80 -25.38
C VAL A 126 1.52 -7.26 -25.24
N ARG A 127 1.20 -6.68 -24.10
CA ARG A 127 -0.14 -6.20 -23.75
C ARG A 127 -0.25 -4.69 -23.66
N ALA A 128 0.78 -4.04 -23.14
CA ALA A 128 0.75 -2.60 -22.88
C ALA A 128 2.14 -1.96 -22.95
N GLU A 129 2.17 -0.67 -23.14
CA GLU A 129 3.34 0.18 -22.90
C GLU A 129 3.16 0.86 -21.54
N VAL A 130 4.16 0.76 -20.68
CA VAL A 130 4.14 1.33 -19.33
C VAL A 130 5.33 2.25 -19.10
N ASP A 131 5.19 3.22 -18.20
CA ASP A 131 6.32 4.02 -17.74
C ASP A 131 7.06 3.28 -16.63
N TYR A 132 8.28 2.88 -16.87
CA TYR A 132 9.16 2.23 -15.92
C TYR A 132 10.39 3.08 -15.64
N LYS A 133 10.46 3.64 -14.43
CA LYS A 133 11.57 4.52 -14.00
C LYS A 133 11.81 5.72 -14.95
N GLY A 134 10.72 6.28 -15.48
CA GLY A 134 10.78 7.43 -16.39
C GLY A 134 11.16 7.07 -17.83
N ARG A 135 11.07 5.79 -18.21
CA ARG A 135 11.28 5.30 -19.58
C ARG A 135 10.09 4.46 -20.01
N LYS A 136 9.74 4.51 -21.27
CA LYS A 136 8.74 3.64 -21.85
C LYS A 136 9.28 2.22 -21.97
N ALA A 137 8.48 1.25 -21.56
CA ALA A 137 8.81 -0.16 -21.62
C ALA A 137 7.58 -0.96 -22.05
N GLY A 138 7.79 -1.97 -22.87
CA GLY A 138 6.75 -2.92 -23.25
C GLY A 138 6.49 -3.90 -22.10
N LEU A 139 5.23 -4.01 -21.69
CA LEU A 139 4.78 -5.00 -20.73
C LEU A 139 4.27 -6.23 -21.48
N ALA A 140 4.99 -7.32 -21.36
CA ALA A 140 4.60 -8.64 -21.89
C ALA A 140 4.15 -9.56 -20.76
N ILE A 141 3.10 -10.35 -21.01
CA ILE A 141 2.47 -11.19 -19.98
C ILE A 141 2.30 -12.60 -20.53
N SER A 142 2.51 -13.57 -19.66
CA SER A 142 2.18 -14.95 -19.86
C SER A 142 1.55 -15.55 -18.61
N GLU A 143 0.68 -16.55 -18.80
CA GLU A 143 -0.03 -17.21 -17.72
C GLU A 143 -0.07 -18.72 -17.91
N ALA A 144 -0.02 -19.46 -16.80
CA ALA A 144 -0.22 -20.90 -16.79
C ALA A 144 -0.79 -21.39 -15.45
N PRO A 145 -1.63 -22.43 -15.45
CA PRO A 145 -1.98 -23.12 -14.22
C PRO A 145 -0.78 -23.91 -13.73
N VAL A 146 -0.49 -23.86 -12.44
CA VAL A 146 0.55 -24.65 -11.76
C VAL A 146 0.02 -25.22 -10.46
N ILE A 147 0.61 -26.34 -10.01
CA ILE A 147 0.24 -26.96 -8.75
C ILE A 147 1.43 -26.89 -7.80
N ILE A 148 1.22 -26.31 -6.64
CA ILE A 148 2.20 -26.27 -5.57
C ILE A 148 2.05 -27.52 -4.73
N THR A 149 3.09 -28.38 -4.72
CA THR A 149 3.12 -29.67 -4.01
C THR A 149 4.18 -29.72 -2.91
N ARG A 150 4.98 -28.66 -2.78
CA ARG A 150 6.06 -28.61 -1.79
C ARG A 150 5.51 -28.66 -0.36
N VAL A 151 6.27 -29.30 0.53
CA VAL A 151 5.92 -29.39 1.94
C VAL A 151 5.97 -28.01 2.62
N ALA A 152 5.06 -27.77 3.55
CA ALA A 152 5.12 -26.61 4.42
C ALA A 152 6.30 -26.75 5.41
N ARG A 153 7.15 -25.76 5.48
CA ARG A 153 8.25 -25.67 6.46
C ARG A 153 8.03 -24.48 7.37
N PRO A 154 7.19 -24.62 8.43
CA PRO A 154 6.95 -23.53 9.34
C PRO A 154 8.24 -23.03 9.97
N LYS A 155 8.43 -21.73 10.04
CA LYS A 155 9.55 -21.13 10.79
C LYS A 155 9.24 -21.01 12.29
N ARG A 156 8.01 -21.32 12.70
CA ARG A 156 7.52 -21.25 14.07
C ARG A 156 8.11 -22.38 14.91
N SER A 157 8.30 -22.10 16.18
CA SER A 157 8.50 -23.11 17.20
C SER A 157 7.15 -23.45 17.86
N ASP A 158 7.00 -24.65 18.30
CA ASP A 158 5.88 -25.08 19.12
C ASP A 158 5.87 -24.26 20.43
N LYS A 159 4.72 -23.73 20.80
CA LYS A 159 4.60 -22.81 21.96
C LYS A 159 4.83 -23.51 23.30
N GLU A 160 4.48 -24.79 23.39
CA GLU A 160 4.58 -25.55 24.64
C GLU A 160 5.96 -26.19 24.80
N THR A 161 6.51 -26.73 23.72
CA THR A 161 7.76 -27.47 23.77
C THR A 161 8.99 -26.66 23.40
N GLY A 162 8.81 -25.45 22.81
CA GLY A 162 9.89 -24.63 22.28
C GLY A 162 10.60 -25.23 21.07
N ARG A 163 10.21 -26.42 20.61
CA ARG A 163 10.87 -27.13 19.50
C ARG A 163 10.37 -26.65 18.15
N ARG A 164 11.26 -26.63 17.18
CA ARG A 164 10.90 -26.29 15.80
C ARG A 164 9.87 -27.25 15.23
N ILE A 165 8.76 -26.71 14.71
CA ILE A 165 7.71 -27.51 14.08
C ILE A 165 8.28 -28.19 12.84
N LYS A 166 8.09 -29.53 12.74
CA LYS A 166 8.55 -30.32 11.60
C LYS A 166 7.82 -29.90 10.32
N ALA A 167 8.49 -30.11 9.17
CA ALA A 167 7.85 -29.94 7.88
C ALA A 167 6.62 -30.83 7.77
N GLN A 168 5.50 -30.27 7.36
CA GLN A 168 4.24 -30.99 7.20
C GLN A 168 3.94 -31.14 5.72
N PRO A 169 3.64 -32.37 5.25
CA PRO A 169 3.06 -32.54 3.93
C PRO A 169 1.69 -31.86 3.95
N GLY A 170 1.42 -31.05 2.95
CA GLY A 170 0.14 -30.38 2.79
C GLY A 170 -0.57 -30.87 1.54
N HIS A 171 -1.82 -30.45 1.42
CA HIS A 171 -2.56 -30.68 0.19
C HIS A 171 -1.92 -29.89 -0.96
N SER A 172 -2.00 -30.46 -2.18
CA SER A 172 -1.62 -29.71 -3.36
C SER A 172 -2.51 -28.48 -3.52
N LEU A 173 -1.92 -27.35 -3.90
CA LEU A 173 -2.62 -26.11 -4.13
C LEU A 173 -2.53 -25.73 -5.60
N THR A 174 -3.66 -25.80 -6.31
CA THR A 174 -3.75 -25.31 -7.69
C THR A 174 -3.84 -23.79 -7.68
N VAL A 175 -2.94 -23.16 -8.41
CA VAL A 175 -2.85 -21.70 -8.50
C VAL A 175 -2.53 -21.29 -9.93
N ARG A 176 -2.77 -20.05 -10.27
CA ARG A 176 -2.33 -19.46 -11.52
C ARG A 176 -0.95 -18.81 -11.33
N LEU A 177 -0.03 -19.18 -12.19
CA LEU A 177 1.22 -18.46 -12.42
C LEU A 177 0.95 -17.34 -13.42
N VAL A 178 1.29 -16.11 -13.07
CA VAL A 178 1.31 -14.95 -13.98
C VAL A 178 2.74 -14.44 -14.02
N VAL A 179 3.31 -14.37 -15.22
CA VAL A 179 4.65 -13.81 -15.42
C VAL A 179 4.52 -12.51 -16.19
N ALA A 180 4.96 -11.42 -15.56
CA ALA A 180 5.01 -10.12 -16.18
C ALA A 180 6.46 -9.75 -16.46
N GLN A 181 6.78 -9.40 -17.71
CA GLN A 181 8.11 -9.02 -18.15
C GLN A 181 8.09 -7.64 -18.78
N LEU A 182 8.98 -6.78 -18.33
CA LEU A 182 9.22 -5.47 -18.92
C LEU A 182 10.44 -5.54 -19.83
N SER A 183 10.32 -5.05 -21.05
CA SER A 183 11.42 -4.93 -22.00
C SER A 183 11.51 -3.54 -22.57
N ASP A 184 12.74 -3.10 -22.86
CA ASP A 184 12.96 -1.85 -23.61
C ASP A 184 12.67 -2.05 -25.10
N ASN A 185 12.83 -0.97 -25.88
CA ASN A 185 12.60 -0.98 -27.31
C ASN A 185 13.60 -1.85 -28.08
N GLU A 186 14.71 -2.24 -27.45
CA GLU A 186 15.72 -3.15 -28.02
C GLU A 186 15.49 -4.61 -27.61
N GLY A 187 14.37 -4.89 -26.88
CA GLY A 187 14.01 -6.22 -26.42
C GLY A 187 14.76 -6.69 -25.16
N ARG A 188 15.60 -5.84 -24.54
CA ARG A 188 16.29 -6.20 -23.29
C ARG A 188 15.32 -6.21 -22.12
N VAL A 189 15.36 -7.26 -21.33
CA VAL A 189 14.51 -7.41 -20.13
C VAL A 189 14.98 -6.45 -19.04
N LEU A 190 14.12 -5.49 -18.68
CA LEU A 190 14.34 -4.51 -17.61
C LEU A 190 13.90 -5.02 -16.25
N GLY A 191 12.95 -5.96 -16.22
CA GLY A 191 12.43 -6.55 -15.00
C GLY A 191 11.44 -7.66 -15.28
N ARG A 192 11.33 -8.62 -14.34
CA ARG A 192 10.40 -9.73 -14.40
C ARG A 192 9.78 -9.97 -13.02
N TRP A 193 8.50 -10.23 -13.00
CA TRP A 193 7.76 -10.64 -11.82
C TRP A 193 7.08 -11.98 -12.09
N THR A 194 7.31 -12.90 -11.19
CA THR A 194 6.69 -14.23 -11.19
C THR A 194 5.67 -14.23 -10.06
N LEU A 195 4.41 -14.25 -10.40
CA LEU A 195 3.29 -14.06 -9.47
C LEU A 195 2.48 -15.33 -9.37
N LEU A 196 2.08 -15.68 -8.16
CA LEU A 196 1.18 -16.77 -7.85
C LEU A 196 -0.12 -16.20 -7.29
N THR A 197 -1.26 -16.72 -7.72
CA THR A 197 -2.56 -16.23 -7.30
C THR A 197 -3.64 -17.29 -7.32
N ASN A 198 -4.63 -17.15 -6.42
CA ASN A 198 -5.89 -17.90 -6.43
C ASN A 198 -7.07 -17.06 -6.98
N VAL A 199 -6.81 -15.87 -7.48
CA VAL A 199 -7.85 -15.02 -8.08
C VAL A 199 -8.37 -15.69 -9.36
N GLU A 200 -9.72 -15.73 -9.48
CA GLU A 200 -10.43 -16.43 -10.55
C GLU A 200 -9.98 -16.05 -11.97
N ASP A 201 -10.17 -16.98 -12.90
CA ASP A 201 -9.74 -16.88 -14.31
C ASP A 201 -10.51 -15.82 -15.13
N LYS A 202 -11.59 -15.26 -14.60
CA LYS A 202 -12.37 -14.21 -15.28
C LYS A 202 -11.59 -12.91 -15.49
N LEU A 203 -10.53 -12.69 -14.70
CA LEU A 203 -9.66 -11.54 -14.83
C LEU A 203 -8.47 -11.90 -15.72
N CYS A 204 -8.07 -10.98 -16.57
CA CYS A 204 -6.90 -11.21 -17.44
C CYS A 204 -5.58 -11.07 -16.64
N GLY A 205 -4.51 -11.68 -17.14
CA GLY A 205 -3.19 -11.58 -16.54
C GLY A 205 -2.63 -10.16 -16.50
N GLU A 206 -3.07 -9.32 -17.43
CA GLU A 206 -2.72 -7.90 -17.48
C GLU A 206 -3.19 -7.16 -16.24
N GLU A 207 -4.43 -7.34 -15.82
CA GLU A 207 -4.98 -6.73 -14.61
C GLU A 207 -4.20 -7.20 -13.36
N ARG A 208 -3.90 -8.50 -13.26
CA ARG A 208 -3.13 -9.06 -12.14
C ARG A 208 -1.71 -8.50 -12.10
N ALA A 209 -1.05 -8.38 -13.25
CA ALA A 209 0.27 -7.81 -13.36
C ALA A 209 0.27 -6.31 -13.00
N GLN A 210 -0.77 -5.59 -13.44
CA GLN A 210 -0.95 -4.19 -13.13
C GLN A 210 -1.19 -3.97 -11.62
N TRP A 211 -2.01 -4.81 -10.98
CA TRP A 211 -2.20 -4.75 -9.53
C TRP A 211 -0.89 -4.95 -8.77
N TYR A 212 -0.05 -5.90 -9.20
CA TYR A 212 1.25 -6.10 -8.59
C TYR A 212 2.18 -4.91 -8.85
N TYR A 213 2.12 -4.29 -10.01
CA TYR A 213 2.85 -3.05 -10.28
C TYR A 213 2.46 -1.95 -9.31
N TRP A 214 1.18 -1.81 -9.00
CA TRP A 214 0.70 -0.81 -8.02
C TRP A 214 1.16 -1.10 -6.58
N ARG A 215 1.62 -2.30 -6.26
CA ARG A 215 2.25 -2.59 -4.98
C ARG A 215 3.38 -1.61 -4.64
N TRP A 216 4.09 -1.11 -5.64
CA TRP A 216 5.11 -0.07 -5.45
C TRP A 216 4.55 1.21 -4.82
N SER A 217 3.26 1.37 -4.82
CA SER A 217 2.58 2.46 -4.11
C SER A 217 2.90 2.47 -2.63
N ILE A 218 3.09 1.31 -1.99
CA ILE A 218 3.47 1.21 -0.58
C ILE A 218 4.87 1.82 -0.31
N GLU A 219 5.81 1.66 -1.23
CA GLU A 219 7.14 2.25 -1.08
C GLU A 219 7.10 3.77 -1.21
N SER A 220 6.28 4.28 -2.12
CA SER A 220 6.02 5.72 -2.24
C SER A 220 5.33 6.26 -1.00
N PHE A 221 4.40 5.52 -0.44
CA PHE A 221 3.74 5.84 0.82
C PHE A 221 4.75 5.91 1.98
N PHE A 222 5.62 4.91 2.15
CA PHE A 222 6.68 4.95 3.17
C PHE A 222 7.64 6.13 2.97
N LYS A 223 8.01 6.47 1.76
CA LYS A 223 8.83 7.66 1.47
C LYS A 223 8.14 8.96 1.90
N LEU A 224 6.82 9.04 1.75
CA LEU A 224 6.05 10.21 2.17
C LEU A 224 6.02 10.34 3.70
N ILE A 225 5.68 9.27 4.42
CA ILE A 225 5.60 9.32 5.88
C ILE A 225 6.97 9.52 6.56
N LYS A 226 8.06 9.07 5.90
CA LYS A 226 9.43 9.27 6.39
C LYS A 226 10.01 10.64 6.06
N GLY A 227 9.70 11.16 4.87
CA GLY A 227 10.44 12.29 4.31
C GLY A 227 9.67 13.60 4.13
N ALA A 228 8.35 13.62 4.19
CA ALA A 228 7.53 14.82 3.86
C ALA A 228 7.37 15.83 5.02
N GLY A 229 8.34 15.90 5.92
CA GLY A 229 8.30 16.78 7.10
C GLY A 229 7.75 16.10 8.35
N HIS A 230 7.35 14.84 8.26
CA HIS A 230 6.82 14.09 9.39
C HIS A 230 7.89 13.35 10.19
N ASN A 231 8.97 12.94 9.54
CA ASN A 231 10.12 12.22 10.14
C ASN A 231 9.70 11.15 11.16
N VAL A 232 8.86 10.22 10.73
CA VAL A 232 8.25 9.19 11.58
C VAL A 232 9.32 8.38 12.34
N GLU A 233 10.51 8.21 11.75
CA GLU A 233 11.63 7.49 12.37
C GLU A 233 12.19 8.20 13.62
N ALA A 234 11.93 9.50 13.78
CA ALA A 234 12.38 10.26 14.96
C ALA A 234 11.34 10.30 16.10
N TRP A 235 10.21 9.61 15.96
CA TRP A 235 9.17 9.62 16.99
C TRP A 235 9.51 8.66 18.13
N LEU A 236 9.61 9.18 19.34
CA LEU A 236 10.11 8.44 20.51
C LEU A 236 9.03 8.00 21.52
N GLN A 237 7.73 8.34 21.31
CA GLN A 237 6.70 8.13 22.35
C GLN A 237 5.60 7.17 21.92
N HIS A 238 5.31 6.16 22.75
CA HIS A 238 4.43 5.02 22.48
C HIS A 238 2.96 5.35 22.18
N SER A 239 2.23 5.95 23.11
CA SER A 239 0.77 6.05 22.98
C SER A 239 0.26 7.06 21.96
N ALA A 240 1.05 8.10 21.67
CA ALA A 240 0.70 9.10 20.67
C ALA A 240 1.14 8.72 19.24
N VAL A 241 2.05 7.76 19.09
CA VAL A 241 2.65 7.39 17.80
C VAL A 241 1.61 6.83 16.84
N LEU A 242 0.79 5.88 17.26
CA LEU A 242 -0.22 5.27 16.38
C LEU A 242 -1.25 6.29 15.88
N ARG A 243 -1.74 7.18 16.76
CA ARG A 243 -2.69 8.22 16.35
C ARG A 243 -2.06 9.20 15.35
N ARG A 244 -0.83 9.64 15.62
CA ARG A 244 -0.08 10.49 14.70
C ARG A 244 0.19 9.78 13.38
N LEU A 245 0.58 8.52 13.42
CA LEU A 245 0.85 7.71 12.25
C LEU A 245 -0.40 7.59 11.37
N LEU A 246 -1.57 7.33 11.96
CA LEU A 246 -2.84 7.27 11.24
C LEU A 246 -3.16 8.59 10.54
N ILE A 247 -3.09 9.71 11.28
CA ILE A 247 -3.37 11.06 10.73
C ILE A 247 -2.41 11.38 9.59
N VAL A 248 -1.11 11.16 9.78
CA VAL A 248 -0.09 11.41 8.75
C VAL A 248 -0.30 10.52 7.54
N SER A 249 -0.62 9.26 7.75
CA SER A 249 -0.89 8.30 6.68
C SER A 249 -2.09 8.72 5.84
N MET A 250 -3.17 9.16 6.46
CA MET A 250 -4.34 9.69 5.77
C MET A 250 -4.01 10.97 5.00
N ALA A 251 -3.28 11.91 5.60
CA ALA A 251 -2.83 13.12 4.93
C ALA A 251 -1.96 12.82 3.70
N CYS A 252 -1.06 11.84 3.79
CA CYS A 252 -0.25 11.37 2.67
C CYS A 252 -1.11 10.81 1.53
N VAL A 253 -2.10 9.97 1.85
CA VAL A 253 -3.01 9.40 0.86
C VAL A 253 -3.84 10.49 0.18
N LEU A 254 -4.40 11.44 0.93
CA LEU A 254 -5.17 12.56 0.38
C LEU A 254 -4.33 13.44 -0.55
N ALA A 255 -3.13 13.83 -0.11
CA ALA A 255 -2.23 14.62 -0.94
C ALA A 255 -1.79 13.86 -2.22
N TRP A 256 -1.64 12.56 -2.14
CA TRP A 256 -1.32 11.73 -3.29
C TRP A 256 -2.50 11.59 -4.25
N ARG A 257 -3.73 11.42 -3.75
CA ARG A 257 -4.93 11.44 -4.58
C ARG A 257 -5.07 12.79 -5.28
N LEU A 258 -4.90 13.90 -4.56
CA LEU A 258 -4.93 15.25 -5.16
C LEU A 258 -3.85 15.41 -6.23
N GLN A 259 -2.64 14.90 -6.00
CA GLN A 259 -1.58 14.94 -7.01
C GLN A 259 -2.00 14.25 -8.31
N ARG A 260 -2.72 13.14 -8.23
CA ARG A 260 -3.13 12.35 -9.40
C ARG A 260 -4.48 12.76 -9.98
N ALA A 261 -5.27 13.54 -9.24
CA ALA A 261 -6.57 14.00 -9.72
C ALA A 261 -6.44 14.80 -11.03
N GLU A 262 -7.34 14.53 -11.97
CA GLU A 262 -7.38 15.17 -13.28
C GLU A 262 -8.42 16.30 -13.32
N GLY A 263 -8.39 17.10 -14.39
CA GLY A 263 -9.26 18.25 -14.58
C GLY A 263 -8.64 19.57 -14.16
N GLU A 264 -9.13 20.66 -14.75
CA GLU A 264 -8.58 22.01 -14.56
C GLU A 264 -8.71 22.50 -13.11
N GLU A 265 -9.81 22.20 -12.46
CA GLU A 265 -10.06 22.61 -11.09
C GLU A 265 -9.03 22.00 -10.13
N ASN A 266 -8.77 20.70 -10.27
CA ASN A 266 -7.75 20.00 -9.50
C ASN A 266 -6.33 20.50 -9.84
N ALA A 267 -6.06 20.84 -11.07
CA ALA A 267 -4.78 21.43 -11.48
C ALA A 267 -4.56 22.80 -10.83
N ARG A 268 -5.59 23.67 -10.81
CA ARG A 268 -5.55 24.96 -10.12
C ARG A 268 -5.35 24.79 -8.62
N ALA A 269 -6.09 23.86 -8.00
CA ALA A 269 -5.96 23.57 -6.56
C ALA A 269 -4.53 23.10 -6.21
N ARG A 270 -3.95 22.18 -6.99
CA ARG A 270 -2.56 21.72 -6.80
C ARG A 270 -1.56 22.86 -6.90
N GLN A 271 -1.67 23.71 -7.92
CA GLN A 271 -0.77 24.85 -8.09
C GLN A 271 -0.85 25.82 -6.92
N TRP A 272 -2.07 26.11 -6.47
CA TRP A 272 -2.32 26.98 -5.33
C TRP A 272 -1.69 26.44 -4.05
N ILE A 273 -1.98 25.20 -3.73
CA ILE A 273 -1.44 24.52 -2.54
C ILE A 273 0.09 24.44 -2.62
N CYS A 274 0.63 24.11 -3.78
CA CYS A 274 2.07 24.07 -3.96
C CYS A 274 2.73 25.44 -3.75
N ARG A 275 2.11 26.54 -4.21
CA ARG A 275 2.60 27.90 -3.95
C ARG A 275 2.61 28.25 -2.47
N LEU A 276 1.59 27.83 -1.72
CA LEU A 276 1.56 28.03 -0.26
C LEU A 276 2.76 27.36 0.44
N SER A 277 3.25 26.25 -0.09
CA SER A 277 4.42 25.55 0.48
C SER A 277 5.74 26.34 0.34
N GLY A 278 5.77 27.41 -0.42
CA GLY A 278 7.00 28.17 -0.74
C GLY A 278 7.99 27.42 -1.63
N ARG A 279 7.64 26.22 -2.09
CA ARG A 279 8.52 25.41 -2.94
C ARG A 279 8.36 25.82 -4.40
N GLN A 280 9.48 26.06 -5.07
CA GLN A 280 9.46 26.35 -6.50
C GLN A 280 9.11 25.10 -7.31
N GLN A 281 8.12 25.24 -8.19
CA GLN A 281 7.77 24.21 -9.14
C GLN A 281 8.67 24.32 -10.39
N LYS A 282 9.25 23.20 -10.80
CA LYS A 282 9.95 23.13 -12.08
C LYS A 282 8.93 23.21 -13.22
N ARG A 283 9.17 24.08 -14.21
CA ARG A 283 8.32 24.20 -15.40
C ARG A 283 8.07 22.81 -16.02
N SER A 284 6.85 22.57 -16.47
CA SER A 284 6.38 21.32 -17.11
C SER A 284 6.40 20.05 -16.23
N ARG A 285 6.57 20.14 -14.91
CA ARG A 285 6.40 19.00 -14.01
C ARG A 285 5.17 19.17 -13.13
N ARG A 286 4.46 18.05 -12.92
CA ARG A 286 3.33 17.99 -11.98
C ARG A 286 3.84 18.24 -10.54
N GLU A 287 3.03 18.88 -9.73
CA GLU A 287 3.34 19.20 -8.33
C GLU A 287 3.70 17.91 -7.56
N SER A 288 4.72 18.01 -6.71
CA SER A 288 5.13 16.84 -5.91
C SER A 288 4.24 16.68 -4.66
N THR A 289 3.97 15.44 -4.27
CA THR A 289 3.19 15.16 -3.05
C THR A 289 3.76 15.82 -1.80
N PRO A 290 5.10 15.85 -1.56
CA PRO A 290 5.66 16.60 -0.43
C PRO A 290 5.37 18.09 -0.45
N SER A 291 5.31 18.72 -1.64
CA SER A 291 4.94 20.14 -1.74
C SER A 291 3.47 20.36 -1.44
N LEU A 292 2.61 19.47 -1.90
CA LEU A 292 1.18 19.50 -1.59
C LEU A 292 0.91 19.30 -0.09
N LEU A 293 1.57 18.35 0.55
CA LEU A 293 1.46 18.14 2.00
C LEU A 293 1.88 19.37 2.79
N ALA A 294 3.01 19.97 2.46
CA ALA A 294 3.49 21.19 3.11
C ALA A 294 2.52 22.37 2.91
N GLY A 295 1.99 22.55 1.71
CA GLY A 295 1.02 23.59 1.42
C GLY A 295 -0.32 23.38 2.12
N LEU A 296 -0.81 22.12 2.18
CA LEU A 296 -2.01 21.77 2.94
C LEU A 296 -1.84 22.06 4.44
N ALA A 297 -0.70 21.72 5.02
CA ALA A 297 -0.40 22.01 6.43
C ALA A 297 -0.46 23.53 6.71
N ILE A 298 0.11 24.34 5.82
CA ILE A 298 0.05 25.82 5.96
C ILE A 298 -1.39 26.31 5.84
N LEU A 299 -2.14 25.82 4.83
CA LEU A 299 -3.55 26.19 4.64
C LEU A 299 -4.39 25.88 5.88
N LEU A 300 -4.29 24.65 6.40
CA LEU A 300 -5.05 24.21 7.58
C LEU A 300 -4.68 25.01 8.82
N ASN A 301 -3.40 25.27 9.06
CA ASN A 301 -2.95 26.11 10.18
C ASN A 301 -3.48 27.55 10.05
N THR A 302 -3.47 28.11 8.84
CA THR A 302 -4.01 29.45 8.59
C THR A 302 -5.50 29.49 8.84
N LEU A 303 -6.27 28.51 8.35
CA LEU A 303 -7.71 28.40 8.59
C LEU A 303 -8.02 28.26 10.08
N LYS A 304 -7.25 27.45 10.81
CA LYS A 304 -7.37 27.29 12.26
C LYS A 304 -7.15 28.62 12.97
N LEU A 305 -6.07 29.33 12.68
CA LEU A 305 -5.80 30.65 13.26
C LEU A 305 -6.94 31.63 12.97
N LEU A 306 -7.43 31.68 11.74
CA LEU A 306 -8.56 32.56 11.38
C LEU A 306 -9.85 32.19 12.09
N SER A 307 -10.06 30.91 12.43
CA SER A 307 -11.23 30.46 13.20
C SER A 307 -11.15 30.79 14.68
N GLU A 308 -9.92 30.78 15.23
CA GLU A 308 -9.66 31.06 16.64
C GLU A 308 -9.62 32.59 16.97
N TYR A 309 -9.35 33.43 15.97
CA TYR A 309 -9.37 34.89 16.18
C TYR A 309 -10.80 35.41 16.10
N PRO A 310 -11.42 35.83 17.24
CA PRO A 310 -12.70 36.49 17.21
C PRO A 310 -12.51 37.81 16.46
N ARG A 311 -13.43 38.14 15.55
CA ARG A 311 -13.46 39.46 14.93
C ARG A 311 -13.50 40.50 16.04
N ARG A 312 -12.54 41.42 16.07
CA ARG A 312 -12.74 42.69 16.76
C ARG A 312 -14.01 43.30 16.15
N THR A 313 -15.07 43.33 16.91
CA THR A 313 -16.23 44.14 16.59
C THR A 313 -15.74 45.57 16.69
N ASP A 314 -15.52 46.24 15.56
CA ASP A 314 -15.32 47.68 15.57
C ASP A 314 -16.55 48.32 16.20
N PRO A 315 -16.40 49.19 17.21
CA PRO A 315 -17.52 49.85 17.85
C PRO A 315 -18.27 50.82 16.95
N ALA A 316 -17.80 51.08 15.75
CA ALA A 316 -18.49 51.90 14.74
C ALA A 316 -19.02 50.97 13.63
N GLY A 317 -20.33 50.85 13.56
CA GLY A 317 -21.13 49.96 12.72
C GLY A 317 -20.92 50.05 11.19
N SER A 318 -19.71 49.96 10.69
CA SER A 318 -19.43 49.81 9.26
C SER A 318 -19.56 48.35 8.88
N LYS A 319 -20.55 48.04 8.03
CA LYS A 319 -20.71 46.72 7.39
C LYS A 319 -19.50 46.45 6.50
N SER A 320 -18.56 45.69 7.00
CA SER A 320 -17.42 45.20 6.24
C SER A 320 -17.87 44.18 5.17
N PRO A 321 -17.29 44.17 3.97
CA PRO A 321 -17.71 43.31 2.89
C PRO A 321 -17.28 41.85 3.12
N VAL A 322 -18.17 40.95 2.81
CA VAL A 322 -18.05 39.48 2.70
C VAL A 322 -17.41 38.74 3.88
N PRO A 323 -18.18 37.97 4.64
CA PRO A 323 -17.69 37.26 5.79
C PRO A 323 -16.75 36.11 5.35
N VAL A 324 -15.47 36.22 5.75
CA VAL A 324 -14.48 35.15 5.68
C VAL A 324 -15.05 33.85 6.27
N ARG A 325 -15.95 33.95 7.25
CA ARG A 325 -16.67 32.79 7.82
C ARG A 325 -17.49 31.99 6.79
N ARG A 326 -18.10 32.66 5.79
CA ARG A 326 -18.81 31.94 4.72
C ARG A 326 -17.88 31.12 3.80
N CYS A 327 -16.68 31.63 3.55
CA CYS A 327 -15.68 30.85 2.81
C CYS A 327 -15.15 29.69 3.64
N VAL A 328 -14.86 29.91 4.94
CA VAL A 328 -14.38 28.85 5.83
C VAL A 328 -15.46 27.80 6.07
N ASP A 329 -16.71 28.19 6.35
CA ASP A 329 -17.83 27.26 6.54
C ASP A 329 -18.16 26.47 5.26
N THR A 330 -18.03 27.09 4.09
CA THR A 330 -18.23 26.39 2.81
C THR A 330 -17.09 25.42 2.53
N TYR A 331 -15.85 25.76 2.88
CA TYR A 331 -14.69 24.88 2.74
C TYR A 331 -14.71 23.75 3.76
N VAL A 332 -15.05 24.03 5.02
CA VAL A 332 -15.17 23.03 6.09
C VAL A 332 -16.33 22.06 5.79
N ARG A 333 -17.49 22.58 5.33
CA ARG A 333 -18.63 21.72 4.91
C ARG A 333 -18.28 20.88 3.66
N GLY A 334 -17.47 21.41 2.76
CA GLY A 334 -16.93 20.63 1.64
C GLY A 334 -16.03 19.48 2.10
N TRP A 335 -15.31 19.65 3.21
CA TRP A 335 -14.48 18.61 3.82
C TRP A 335 -15.30 17.60 4.63
N ASP A 336 -16.35 18.03 5.31
CA ASP A 336 -17.31 17.12 5.98
C ASP A 336 -18.02 16.22 4.96
N ALA A 337 -18.39 16.76 3.78
CA ALA A 337 -18.90 15.98 2.68
C ALA A 337 -17.85 15.02 2.10
N PHE A 338 -16.56 15.37 2.13
CA PHE A 338 -15.47 14.52 1.65
C PHE A 338 -15.11 13.40 2.64
N ILE A 339 -15.31 13.62 3.93
CA ILE A 339 -15.15 12.60 4.99
C ILE A 339 -16.35 11.66 5.01
N THR A 340 -17.55 12.12 4.66
CA THR A 340 -18.77 11.28 4.60
C THR A 340 -18.81 10.38 3.36
N PHE A 341 -17.95 10.58 2.36
CA PHE A 341 -17.82 9.73 1.16
C PHE A 341 -16.68 8.71 1.25
N LEU A 342 -15.97 8.63 2.35
CA LEU A 342 -15.04 7.56 2.72
C LEU A 342 -15.76 6.58 3.63
#